data_10b2bc755cc699e75f5f28b4afdfac15
#
_entry.id   10b2bc755cc699e75f5f28b4afdfac15
#
_cell.length_a   1.000
_cell.length_b   1.000
_cell.length_c   1.000
_cell.angle_alpha   90.00
_cell.angle_beta   90.00
_cell.angle_gamma   90.00
#
_symmetry.space_group_name_H-M   'P 1'
#
loop_
_entity.id
_entity.type
_entity.pdbx_description
1 polymer ?
#
loop_
_entity_poly.entity_id
_entity_poly.type
_entity_poly.pdbx_seq_one_letter_code
_entity_poly.pdbx_strand_id
1 'polypeptide(L)'
;IFDSARKTFRNEIYSDYKANRSEAPDDLAPQFEYIRKSVEAFNLPSVDLLNYEADDLIATYTEQILKKGAKVTVVSSDKDLMQLYKKDVRLFDPMKNKFITPNDIITKFGVDAKKVIDVQSLAGDSSDNVPGVPGIGVKTAAELINKYGNLEKLLKSTNEIKPVSYTH
;
A
#
# COMPACT_ATOMS: atom_id res chain seq x y z
N ILE A 1 -5.63 5.95 13.14
CA ILE A 1 -5.09 6.91 12.17
C ILE A 1 -6.14 7.12 11.10
N PHE A 2 -6.33 8.38 10.67
CA PHE A 2 -7.36 8.78 9.71
C PHE A 2 -6.74 9.53 8.53
N ASP A 3 -7.41 9.48 7.37
CA ASP A 3 -7.18 10.44 6.30
C ASP A 3 -7.76 11.80 6.72
N SER A 4 -7.01 12.87 6.49
CA SER A 4 -7.48 14.23 6.78
C SER A 4 -8.26 14.86 5.64
N ALA A 5 -7.96 14.46 4.40
CA ALA A 5 -8.59 14.98 3.19
C ALA A 5 -8.53 13.95 2.04
N ARG A 6 -9.39 14.18 1.02
CA ARG A 6 -9.41 13.35 -0.19
C ARG A 6 -8.22 13.60 -1.10
N LYS A 7 -7.70 14.84 -1.11
CA LYS A 7 -6.54 15.23 -1.92
C LYS A 7 -5.30 15.32 -1.05
N THR A 8 -4.20 14.81 -1.58
CA THR A 8 -2.90 14.76 -0.92
C THR A 8 -1.80 15.22 -1.88
N PHE A 9 -0.56 15.28 -1.43
CA PHE A 9 0.60 15.62 -2.28
C PHE A 9 0.72 14.71 -3.52
N ARG A 10 0.12 13.50 -3.48
CA ARG A 10 0.11 12.60 -4.63
C ARG A 10 -0.67 13.17 -5.81
N ASN A 11 -1.70 13.96 -5.55
CA ASN A 11 -2.47 14.64 -6.60
C ASN A 11 -1.69 15.80 -7.23
N GLU A 12 -0.70 16.36 -6.53
CA GLU A 12 0.22 17.36 -7.10
C GLU A 12 1.22 16.71 -8.07
N ILE A 13 1.63 15.47 -7.77
CA ILE A 13 2.55 14.68 -8.61
C ILE A 13 1.79 14.05 -9.80
N TYR A 14 0.59 13.51 -9.54
CA TYR A 14 -0.24 12.83 -10.52
C TYR A 14 -1.71 13.21 -10.30
N SER A 15 -2.24 14.09 -11.14
CA SER A 15 -3.59 14.67 -11.00
C SER A 15 -4.71 13.63 -10.99
N ASP A 16 -4.50 12.51 -11.70
CA ASP A 16 -5.50 11.45 -11.84
C ASP A 16 -5.42 10.39 -10.72
N TYR A 17 -4.55 10.59 -9.72
CA TYR A 17 -4.46 9.71 -8.57
C TYR A 17 -5.82 9.62 -7.85
N LYS A 18 -6.32 8.38 -7.70
CA LYS A 18 -7.64 8.07 -7.12
C LYS A 18 -8.84 8.77 -7.80
N ALA A 19 -8.68 9.26 -9.04
CA ALA A 19 -9.75 9.96 -9.76
C ALA A 19 -10.93 9.04 -10.11
N ASN A 20 -10.70 7.74 -10.18
CA ASN A 20 -11.72 6.72 -10.41
C ASN A 20 -12.58 6.37 -9.17
N ARG A 21 -12.24 6.90 -7.99
CA ARG A 21 -13.01 6.64 -6.77
C ARG A 21 -14.27 7.51 -6.73
N SER A 22 -15.43 6.86 -6.58
CA SER A 22 -16.71 7.55 -6.34
C SER A 22 -16.69 8.32 -5.02
N GLU A 23 -17.65 9.22 -4.87
CA GLU A 23 -17.92 9.87 -3.58
C GLU A 23 -18.50 8.84 -2.59
N ALA A 24 -18.33 9.13 -1.30
CA ALA A 24 -18.94 8.32 -0.27
C ALA A 24 -20.48 8.38 -0.39
N PRO A 25 -21.19 7.27 -0.16
CA PRO A 25 -22.65 7.29 -0.09
C PRO A 25 -23.15 8.33 0.90
N ASP A 26 -24.30 8.94 0.60
CA ASP A 26 -24.88 10.04 1.40
C ASP A 26 -25.17 9.65 2.85
N ASP A 27 -25.44 8.38 3.10
CA ASP A 27 -25.68 7.84 4.44
C ASP A 27 -24.38 7.52 5.20
N LEU A 28 -23.27 7.37 4.49
CA LEU A 28 -21.94 7.11 5.08
C LEU A 28 -21.22 8.40 5.46
N ALA A 29 -21.32 9.44 4.63
CA ALA A 29 -20.56 10.68 4.84
C ALA A 29 -20.76 11.31 6.25
N PRO A 30 -21.99 11.39 6.81
CA PRO A 30 -22.21 11.89 8.18
C PRO A 30 -21.58 11.00 9.27
N GLN A 31 -21.36 9.71 8.99
CA GLN A 31 -20.84 8.76 9.98
C GLN A 31 -19.34 8.98 10.27
N PHE A 32 -18.59 9.61 9.37
CA PHE A 32 -17.16 9.89 9.60
C PHE A 32 -16.95 10.77 10.84
N GLU A 33 -17.83 11.74 11.05
CA GLU A 33 -17.76 12.58 12.26
C GLU A 33 -18.05 11.77 13.53
N TYR A 34 -19.04 10.88 13.50
CA TYR A 34 -19.36 10.02 14.63
C TYR A 34 -18.25 9.02 14.95
N ILE A 35 -17.58 8.49 13.93
CA ILE A 35 -16.43 7.61 14.12
C ILE A 35 -15.32 8.35 14.86
N ARG A 36 -14.99 9.58 14.47
CA ARG A 36 -13.97 10.41 15.16
C ARG A 36 -14.38 10.71 16.60
N LYS A 37 -15.60 11.14 16.83
CA LYS A 37 -16.16 11.38 18.18
C LYS A 37 -16.13 10.11 19.04
N SER A 38 -16.40 8.95 18.46
CA SER A 38 -16.34 7.68 19.19
C SER A 38 -14.91 7.36 19.65
N VAL A 39 -13.91 7.55 18.79
CA VAL A 39 -12.50 7.33 19.16
C VAL A 39 -12.10 8.27 20.30
N GLU A 40 -12.52 9.54 20.25
CA GLU A 40 -12.28 10.52 21.29
C GLU A 40 -12.98 10.12 22.61
N ALA A 41 -14.26 9.72 22.53
CA ALA A 41 -15.03 9.27 23.70
C ALA A 41 -14.43 8.05 24.38
N PHE A 42 -13.79 7.15 23.63
CA PHE A 42 -13.02 6.03 24.16
C PHE A 42 -11.63 6.43 24.68
N ASN A 43 -11.28 7.72 24.62
CA ASN A 43 -9.96 8.24 24.99
C ASN A 43 -8.80 7.53 24.28
N LEU A 44 -9.01 7.20 23.01
CA LEU A 44 -7.99 6.59 22.18
C LEU A 44 -7.24 7.69 21.39
N PRO A 45 -5.91 7.62 21.31
CA PRO A 45 -5.14 8.53 20.46
C PRO A 45 -5.60 8.46 19.01
N SER A 46 -5.91 9.58 18.41
CA SER A 46 -6.19 9.69 16.98
C SER A 46 -5.23 10.67 16.32
N VAL A 47 -4.83 10.36 15.09
CA VAL A 47 -3.87 11.17 14.33
C VAL A 47 -4.33 11.22 12.88
N ASP A 48 -4.25 12.41 12.32
CA ASP A 48 -4.31 12.67 10.88
C ASP A 48 -3.38 13.85 10.56
N LEU A 49 -3.01 13.99 9.31
CA LEU A 49 -2.12 15.06 8.86
C LEU A 49 -2.57 15.54 7.48
N LEU A 50 -2.80 16.85 7.36
CA LEU A 50 -3.18 17.47 6.09
C LEU A 50 -2.12 17.15 5.03
N ASN A 51 -2.56 16.88 3.81
CA ASN A 51 -1.74 16.55 2.65
C ASN A 51 -1.12 15.15 2.64
N TYR A 52 -1.32 14.33 3.69
CA TYR A 52 -0.86 12.95 3.79
C TYR A 52 -2.03 11.98 3.96
N GLU A 53 -1.84 10.76 3.51
CA GLU A 53 -2.79 9.67 3.72
C GLU A 53 -2.51 8.94 5.05
N ALA A 54 -3.52 8.23 5.55
CA ALA A 54 -3.37 7.40 6.75
C ALA A 54 -2.19 6.42 6.63
N ASP A 55 -1.95 5.87 5.44
CA ASP A 55 -0.86 4.93 5.15
C ASP A 55 0.52 5.54 5.35
N ASP A 56 0.69 6.82 5.00
CA ASP A 56 1.95 7.54 5.22
C ASP A 56 2.26 7.66 6.72
N LEU A 57 1.21 7.95 7.51
CA LEU A 57 1.33 8.05 8.95
C LEU A 57 1.57 6.69 9.60
N ILE A 58 0.86 5.64 9.16
CA ILE A 58 1.07 4.26 9.64
C ILE A 58 2.51 3.84 9.38
N ALA A 59 3.03 4.07 8.19
CA ALA A 59 4.41 3.74 7.84
C ALA A 59 5.41 4.54 8.69
N THR A 60 5.19 5.84 8.83
CA THR A 60 6.05 6.75 9.60
C THR A 60 6.11 6.35 11.08
N TYR A 61 4.95 6.15 11.71
CA TYR A 61 4.90 5.71 13.12
C TYR A 61 5.50 4.33 13.31
N THR A 62 5.26 3.41 12.36
CA THR A 62 5.88 2.08 12.40
C THR A 62 7.40 2.20 12.46
N GLU A 63 8.01 2.98 11.58
CA GLU A 63 9.47 3.18 11.58
C GLU A 63 9.98 3.87 12.85
N GLN A 64 9.27 4.87 13.35
CA GLN A 64 9.67 5.58 14.58
C GLN A 64 9.60 4.67 15.81
N ILE A 65 8.57 3.84 15.92
CA ILE A 65 8.38 2.91 17.04
C ILE A 65 9.46 1.81 17.01
N LEU A 66 9.78 1.29 15.83
CA LEU A 66 10.84 0.29 15.67
C LEU A 66 12.21 0.83 16.06
N LYS A 67 12.50 2.10 15.71
CA LYS A 67 13.77 2.78 16.14
C LYS A 67 13.89 2.87 17.67
N LYS A 68 12.76 2.86 18.38
CA LYS A 68 12.71 2.81 19.85
C LYS A 68 12.78 1.39 20.42
N GLY A 69 12.96 0.36 19.58
CA GLY A 69 13.05 -1.03 19.98
C GLY A 69 11.73 -1.70 20.34
N ALA A 70 10.60 -1.06 20.04
CA ALA A 70 9.27 -1.64 20.29
C ALA A 70 8.75 -2.43 19.08
N LYS A 71 7.73 -3.27 19.30
CA LYS A 71 7.04 -4.03 18.27
C LYS A 71 5.78 -3.31 17.84
N VAL A 72 5.38 -3.50 16.59
CA VAL A 72 4.19 -2.87 16.00
C VAL A 72 3.21 -3.94 15.52
N THR A 73 1.94 -3.73 15.76
CA THR A 73 0.86 -4.45 15.09
C THR A 73 0.02 -3.44 14.32
N VAL A 74 0.03 -3.54 13.00
CA VAL A 74 -0.85 -2.76 12.12
C VAL A 74 -2.13 -3.55 11.91
N VAL A 75 -3.27 -2.93 12.17
CA VAL A 75 -4.60 -3.52 11.96
C VAL A 75 -5.20 -2.85 10.72
N SER A 76 -5.22 -3.58 9.61
CA SER A 76 -5.76 -3.11 8.33
C SER A 76 -5.99 -4.28 7.37
N SER A 77 -7.00 -4.16 6.49
CA SER A 77 -7.21 -5.07 5.37
C SER A 77 -6.52 -4.60 4.09
N ASP A 78 -5.82 -3.46 4.14
CA ASP A 78 -5.17 -2.88 2.98
C ASP A 78 -3.93 -3.70 2.59
N LYS A 79 -3.90 -4.12 1.32
CA LYS A 79 -2.79 -4.88 0.75
C LYS A 79 -1.48 -4.08 0.69
N ASP A 80 -1.59 -2.77 0.55
CA ASP A 80 -0.42 -1.91 0.34
C ASP A 80 0.43 -1.78 1.60
N LEU A 81 -0.20 -1.94 2.78
CA LEU A 81 0.52 -2.01 4.04
C LEU A 81 1.32 -3.32 4.23
N MET A 82 1.15 -4.32 3.35
CA MET A 82 1.97 -5.53 3.37
C MET A 82 3.47 -5.26 3.16
N GLN A 83 3.83 -4.14 2.52
CA GLN A 83 5.20 -3.66 2.41
C GLN A 83 5.88 -3.39 3.76
N LEU A 84 5.11 -3.14 4.82
CA LEU A 84 5.62 -2.87 6.16
C LEU A 84 6.00 -4.13 6.94
N TYR A 85 5.65 -5.33 6.42
CA TYR A 85 5.92 -6.59 7.11
C TYR A 85 7.42 -6.84 7.30
N LYS A 86 7.84 -7.00 8.54
CA LYS A 86 9.20 -7.35 8.94
C LYS A 86 9.24 -7.92 10.36
N LYS A 87 10.42 -8.31 10.86
CA LYS A 87 10.61 -9.05 12.11
C LYS A 87 9.77 -8.58 13.30
N ASP A 88 9.71 -7.27 13.53
CA ASP A 88 9.01 -6.70 14.70
C ASP A 88 7.71 -5.96 14.30
N VAL A 89 7.23 -6.19 13.07
CA VAL A 89 5.95 -5.68 12.56
C VAL A 89 5.04 -6.84 12.20
N ARG A 90 3.87 -6.89 12.80
CA ARG A 90 2.80 -7.81 12.44
C ARG A 90 1.65 -7.05 11.79
N LEU A 91 1.01 -7.66 10.82
CA LEU A 91 -0.18 -7.14 10.15
C LEU A 91 -1.35 -8.04 10.52
N PHE A 92 -2.46 -7.45 10.94
CA PHE A 92 -3.70 -8.16 11.25
C PHE A 92 -4.81 -7.67 10.32
N ASP A 93 -5.38 -8.58 9.56
CA ASP A 93 -6.54 -8.32 8.69
C ASP A 93 -7.83 -8.55 9.50
N PRO A 94 -8.54 -7.49 9.91
CA PRO A 94 -9.76 -7.63 10.73
C PRO A 94 -10.94 -8.21 9.93
N MET A 95 -10.97 -8.03 8.60
CA MET A 95 -12.04 -8.58 7.76
C MET A 95 -11.95 -10.11 7.65
N LYS A 96 -10.71 -10.64 7.62
CA LYS A 96 -10.45 -12.09 7.58
C LYS A 96 -10.18 -12.66 8.95
N ASN A 97 -10.12 -11.82 9.99
CA ASN A 97 -9.79 -12.18 11.37
C ASN A 97 -8.50 -13.02 11.48
N LYS A 98 -7.45 -12.60 10.78
CA LYS A 98 -6.17 -13.34 10.77
C LYS A 98 -4.95 -12.42 10.68
N PHE A 99 -3.81 -12.91 11.19
CA PHE A 99 -2.52 -12.30 10.92
C PHE A 99 -2.05 -12.64 9.52
N ILE A 100 -1.50 -11.64 8.84
CA ILE A 100 -0.85 -11.79 7.53
C ILE A 100 0.51 -12.47 7.74
N THR A 101 0.75 -13.50 6.97
CA THR A 101 2.00 -14.27 6.96
C THR A 101 2.87 -13.90 5.76
N PRO A 102 4.18 -14.23 5.76
CA PRO A 102 5.01 -14.11 4.57
C PRO A 102 4.43 -14.82 3.34
N ASN A 103 3.79 -15.97 3.55
CA ASN A 103 3.13 -16.71 2.47
C ASN A 103 1.94 -15.97 1.87
N ASP A 104 1.17 -15.24 2.68
CA ASP A 104 0.06 -14.42 2.16
C ASP A 104 0.60 -13.32 1.24
N ILE A 105 1.75 -12.72 1.59
CA ILE A 105 2.41 -11.68 0.79
C ILE A 105 2.94 -12.28 -0.52
N ILE A 106 3.63 -13.40 -0.45
CA ILE A 106 4.14 -14.10 -1.64
C ILE A 106 2.97 -14.54 -2.54
N THR A 107 1.90 -15.06 -1.97
CA THR A 107 0.70 -15.44 -2.74
C THR A 107 0.07 -14.22 -3.43
N LYS A 108 0.07 -13.05 -2.78
CA LYS A 108 -0.54 -11.82 -3.33
C LYS A 108 0.33 -11.14 -4.38
N PHE A 109 1.64 -11.02 -4.12
CA PHE A 109 2.56 -10.20 -4.91
C PHE A 109 3.65 -11.00 -5.64
N GLY A 110 3.80 -12.29 -5.38
CA GLY A 110 4.85 -13.14 -5.98
C GLY A 110 6.27 -12.87 -5.44
N VAL A 111 6.40 -12.03 -4.43
CA VAL A 111 7.68 -11.59 -3.83
C VAL A 111 7.54 -11.46 -2.32
N ASP A 112 8.67 -11.32 -1.61
CA ASP A 112 8.67 -10.94 -0.21
C ASP A 112 8.28 -9.46 0.01
N ALA A 113 7.98 -9.09 1.26
CA ALA A 113 7.50 -7.74 1.62
C ALA A 113 8.42 -6.61 1.14
N LYS A 114 9.73 -6.82 1.14
CA LYS A 114 10.72 -5.81 0.76
C LYS A 114 10.67 -5.42 -0.72
N LYS A 115 10.09 -6.29 -1.55
CA LYS A 115 10.01 -6.12 -3.00
C LYS A 115 8.60 -5.74 -3.47
N VAL A 116 7.64 -5.61 -2.57
CA VAL A 116 6.24 -5.29 -2.91
C VAL A 116 6.17 -3.96 -3.67
N ILE A 117 6.91 -2.94 -3.22
CA ILE A 117 6.95 -1.62 -3.89
C ILE A 117 7.44 -1.76 -5.33
N ASP A 118 8.51 -2.52 -5.55
CA ASP A 118 9.09 -2.73 -6.89
C ASP A 118 8.09 -3.40 -7.84
N VAL A 119 7.36 -4.40 -7.34
CA VAL A 119 6.32 -5.09 -8.11
C VAL A 119 5.16 -4.14 -8.44
N GLN A 120 4.68 -3.38 -7.46
CA GLN A 120 3.59 -2.42 -7.68
C GLN A 120 4.01 -1.27 -8.61
N SER A 121 5.26 -0.81 -8.55
CA SER A 121 5.78 0.20 -9.47
C SER A 121 5.75 -0.24 -10.93
N LEU A 122 5.92 -1.54 -11.19
CA LEU A 122 5.81 -2.11 -12.54
C LEU A 122 4.38 -2.40 -12.94
N ALA A 123 3.62 -3.04 -12.04
CA ALA A 123 2.26 -3.49 -12.33
C ALA A 123 1.22 -2.36 -12.30
N GLY A 124 1.51 -1.26 -11.59
CA GLY A 124 0.54 -0.23 -11.27
C GLY A 124 -0.47 -0.66 -10.21
N ASP A 125 -1.42 0.22 -9.93
CA ASP A 125 -2.57 -0.06 -9.07
C ASP A 125 -3.85 0.56 -9.64
N SER A 126 -4.74 -0.29 -10.14
CA SER A 126 -6.01 0.14 -10.71
C SER A 126 -6.97 0.72 -9.67
N SER A 127 -6.87 0.30 -8.39
CA SER A 127 -7.71 0.84 -7.33
C SER A 127 -7.39 2.30 -7.04
N ASP A 128 -6.13 2.69 -7.21
CA ASP A 128 -5.65 4.06 -7.01
C ASP A 128 -5.43 4.83 -8.31
N ASN A 129 -5.85 4.22 -9.43
CA ASN A 129 -5.65 4.79 -10.77
C ASN A 129 -4.18 5.07 -11.09
N VAL A 130 -3.26 4.28 -10.55
CA VAL A 130 -1.83 4.38 -10.82
C VAL A 130 -1.48 3.48 -12.00
N PRO A 131 -1.02 4.04 -13.14
CA PRO A 131 -0.65 3.25 -14.30
C PRO A 131 0.61 2.44 -14.02
N GLY A 132 0.60 1.18 -14.46
CA GLY A 132 1.79 0.35 -14.55
C GLY A 132 2.43 0.41 -15.94
N VAL A 133 3.43 -0.41 -16.15
CA VAL A 133 4.01 -0.62 -17.46
C VAL A 133 3.02 -1.42 -18.31
N PRO A 134 2.65 -0.95 -19.52
CA PRO A 134 1.68 -1.66 -20.37
C PRO A 134 2.07 -3.13 -20.59
N GLY A 135 1.12 -4.03 -20.38
CA GLY A 135 1.33 -5.48 -20.52
C GLY A 135 2.05 -6.18 -19.36
N ILE A 136 2.46 -5.45 -18.32
CA ILE A 136 3.09 -6.02 -17.14
C ILE A 136 2.10 -6.01 -15.97
N GLY A 137 1.51 -7.17 -15.69
CA GLY A 137 0.73 -7.40 -14.46
C GLY A 137 1.60 -7.89 -13.31
N VAL A 138 1.00 -8.08 -12.13
CA VAL A 138 1.69 -8.48 -10.88
C VAL A 138 2.57 -9.72 -11.07
N LYS A 139 2.10 -10.75 -11.81
CA LYS A 139 2.86 -11.98 -12.04
C LYS A 139 4.15 -11.71 -12.82
N THR A 140 4.05 -11.02 -13.96
CA THR A 140 5.22 -10.68 -14.78
C THR A 140 6.16 -9.74 -14.04
N ALA A 141 5.62 -8.76 -13.31
CA ALA A 141 6.42 -7.86 -12.47
C ALA A 141 7.21 -8.64 -11.41
N ALA A 142 6.56 -9.59 -10.72
CA ALA A 142 7.22 -10.44 -9.72
C ALA A 142 8.33 -11.31 -10.33
N GLU A 143 8.10 -11.91 -11.50
CA GLU A 143 9.11 -12.69 -12.22
C GLU A 143 10.34 -11.84 -12.56
N LEU A 144 10.13 -10.61 -13.07
CA LEU A 144 11.19 -9.66 -13.38
C LEU A 144 11.96 -9.23 -12.12
N ILE A 145 11.26 -8.84 -11.08
CA ILE A 145 11.90 -8.39 -9.82
C ILE A 145 12.64 -9.54 -9.14
N ASN A 146 12.13 -10.77 -9.19
CA ASN A 146 12.85 -11.93 -8.66
C ASN A 146 14.11 -12.24 -9.47
N LYS A 147 14.04 -12.10 -10.80
CA LYS A 147 15.18 -12.37 -11.71
C LYS A 147 16.30 -11.32 -11.55
N TYR A 148 15.94 -10.04 -11.53
CA TYR A 148 16.93 -8.94 -11.53
C TYR A 148 17.24 -8.43 -10.10
N GLY A 149 16.42 -8.80 -9.11
CA GLY A 149 16.62 -8.48 -7.69
C GLY A 149 15.81 -7.29 -7.19
N ASN A 150 15.81 -6.18 -7.90
CA ASN A 150 15.02 -4.98 -7.61
C ASN A 150 14.77 -4.15 -8.88
N LEU A 151 13.91 -3.13 -8.78
CA LEU A 151 13.53 -2.26 -9.89
C LEU A 151 14.73 -1.52 -10.51
N GLU A 152 15.66 -1.00 -9.69
CA GLU A 152 16.82 -0.26 -10.19
C GLU A 152 17.74 -1.14 -11.07
N LYS A 153 17.98 -2.38 -10.64
CA LYS A 153 18.78 -3.33 -11.41
C LYS A 153 18.07 -3.74 -12.69
N LEU A 154 16.74 -3.93 -12.62
CA LEU A 154 15.92 -4.22 -13.78
C LEU A 154 16.03 -3.09 -14.82
N LEU A 155 15.90 -1.83 -14.40
CA LEU A 155 16.01 -0.67 -15.29
C LEU A 155 17.40 -0.57 -15.96
N LYS A 156 18.45 -0.97 -15.27
CA LYS A 156 19.82 -1.02 -15.86
C LYS A 156 20.00 -2.16 -16.85
N SER A 157 19.15 -3.19 -16.80
CA SER A 157 19.22 -4.39 -17.65
C SER A 157 18.14 -4.44 -18.72
N THR A 158 17.50 -3.34 -19.05
CA THR A 158 16.38 -3.27 -20.01
C THR A 158 16.73 -3.82 -21.40
N ASN A 159 17.98 -3.65 -21.82
CA ASN A 159 18.48 -4.19 -23.11
C ASN A 159 18.49 -5.73 -23.17
N GLU A 160 18.44 -6.41 -22.04
CA GLU A 160 18.42 -7.87 -21.93
C GLU A 160 17.00 -8.44 -21.89
N ILE A 161 16.01 -7.57 -21.74
CA ILE A 161 14.61 -7.96 -21.62
C ILE A 161 14.05 -8.15 -23.01
N LYS A 162 13.68 -9.39 -23.33
CA LYS A 162 12.97 -9.67 -24.59
C LYS A 162 11.61 -8.94 -24.56
N PRO A 163 11.18 -8.34 -25.67
CA PRO A 163 9.84 -7.79 -25.79
C PRO A 163 8.80 -8.84 -25.38
N VAL A 164 7.82 -8.43 -24.57
CA VAL A 164 6.69 -9.30 -24.22
C VAL A 164 5.96 -9.58 -25.54
N SER A 165 6.03 -10.80 -26.03
CA SER A 165 5.27 -11.20 -27.21
C SER A 165 3.79 -11.21 -26.82
N TYR A 166 3.02 -10.27 -27.32
CA TYR A 166 1.57 -10.33 -27.25
C TYR A 166 1.11 -11.52 -28.13
N THR A 167 0.95 -12.67 -27.53
CA THR A 167 0.14 -13.74 -28.14
C THR A 167 -1.32 -13.33 -27.97
N HIS A 168 -1.91 -12.91 -29.07
CA HIS A 168 -3.36 -12.69 -29.20
C HIS A 168 -4.14 -13.99 -29.03
#